data_26e4937f9ac2bd7a97a0c520a9eea81c
#
_entry.id   26e4937f9ac2bd7a97a0c520a9eea81c
#
_cell.length_a   1.000
_cell.length_b   1.000
_cell.length_c   1.000
_cell.angle_alpha   90.00
_cell.angle_beta   90.00
_cell.angle_gamma   90.00
#
_symmetry.space_group_name_H-M   'P 1'
#
loop_
_entity.id
_entity.type
_entity.pdbx_description
1 polymer ?
#
loop_
_entity_poly.entity_id
_entity_poly.type
_entity_poly.pdbx_seq_one_letter_code
_entity_poly.pdbx_strand_id
1 'polypeptide(L)'
;MYSTCIFCNHALGTNDLVEHFPVGRRLAFDAAKGRLWVVCQHCGRWNLTPLEERWEAIEDCERLFRRTLVRVSTDNIGLARMSDGLELIRIGAPLRPEFASWRYGRHFGVRRRRTHVVAASGIAAAAVAGIALGPTLAPALTLGAISIVAFPGLTTVMGAIPMVGVLAAHDYLTYDRVVARLPHGRRIITVRAKHLGDIELKTDRAGEGAVLHVLHDGGWAEFSDTEAIHATSVILTGANRYGASDASVQDAVQQIEDAGDAPSFVAAASSRNSWRGGRVMSLLNSYRGLGAMHLSSTERLALEMAVHEENERRAMQGELAVLASEWRDAEQIAAICDDDLTPPKLYEV
;
A
#
# COMPACT_ATOMS: atom_id res chain seq x y z
N MET A 1 -26.49 1.14 -30.24
CA MET A 1 -25.54 0.63 -29.20
C MET A 1 -24.93 -0.67 -29.69
N TYR A 2 -23.61 -0.76 -29.77
CA TYR A 2 -22.91 -1.94 -30.27
C TYR A 2 -22.84 -3.01 -29.17
N SER A 3 -23.52 -4.12 -29.31
CA SER A 3 -23.40 -5.27 -28.39
C SER A 3 -22.22 -6.19 -28.74
N THR A 4 -21.60 -5.98 -29.91
CA THR A 4 -20.48 -6.76 -30.45
C THR A 4 -19.30 -5.88 -30.81
N CYS A 5 -18.09 -6.40 -30.69
CA CYS A 5 -16.85 -5.74 -31.07
C CYS A 5 -16.83 -5.50 -32.59
N ILE A 6 -16.54 -4.27 -33.04
CA ILE A 6 -16.45 -3.90 -34.45
C ILE A 6 -15.25 -4.56 -35.17
N PHE A 7 -14.24 -5.02 -34.43
CA PHE A 7 -13.03 -5.64 -34.99
C PHE A 7 -13.10 -7.16 -35.11
N CYS A 8 -13.71 -7.85 -34.14
CA CYS A 8 -13.69 -9.32 -34.09
C CYS A 8 -15.08 -9.98 -33.95
N ASN A 9 -16.15 -9.20 -33.95
CA ASN A 9 -17.54 -9.63 -33.81
C ASN A 9 -17.89 -10.42 -32.52
N HIS A 10 -16.98 -10.52 -31.54
CA HIS A 10 -17.32 -11.10 -30.25
C HIS A 10 -18.20 -10.19 -29.44
N ALA A 11 -19.10 -10.78 -28.65
CA ALA A 11 -19.95 -10.04 -27.72
C ALA A 11 -19.10 -9.24 -26.71
N LEU A 12 -19.46 -7.99 -26.51
CA LEU A 12 -18.79 -7.11 -25.55
C LEU A 12 -19.23 -7.36 -24.10
N GLY A 13 -20.31 -8.12 -23.93
CA GLY A 13 -20.91 -8.40 -22.63
C GLY A 13 -21.80 -7.26 -22.13
N THR A 14 -22.30 -7.43 -20.91
CA THR A 14 -23.16 -6.45 -20.24
C THR A 14 -22.62 -6.16 -18.84
N ASN A 15 -22.94 -5.00 -18.30
CA ASN A 15 -22.74 -4.63 -16.91
C ASN A 15 -24.04 -4.05 -16.35
N ASP A 16 -24.22 -4.17 -15.04
CA ASP A 16 -25.39 -3.66 -14.33
C ASP A 16 -25.06 -2.45 -13.46
N LEU A 17 -23.80 -1.97 -13.49
CA LEU A 17 -23.33 -0.90 -12.61
C LEU A 17 -23.35 0.48 -13.26
N VAL A 18 -23.16 0.55 -14.58
CA VAL A 18 -23.22 1.80 -15.35
C VAL A 18 -24.61 1.89 -15.97
N GLU A 19 -25.54 2.55 -15.26
CA GLU A 19 -26.96 2.58 -15.62
C GLU A 19 -27.19 3.16 -17.02
N HIS A 20 -26.46 4.22 -17.37
CA HIS A 20 -26.58 4.91 -18.65
C HIS A 20 -25.84 4.19 -19.80
N PHE A 21 -25.04 3.18 -19.51
CA PHE A 21 -24.36 2.39 -20.53
C PHE A 21 -24.15 0.93 -20.10
N PRO A 22 -25.18 0.08 -20.20
CA PRO A 22 -25.13 -1.31 -19.71
C PRO A 22 -24.32 -2.26 -20.59
N VAL A 23 -23.64 -1.79 -21.64
CA VAL A 23 -22.85 -2.60 -22.56
C VAL A 23 -21.39 -2.65 -22.15
N GLY A 24 -20.80 -3.85 -22.22
CA GLY A 24 -19.37 -4.04 -21.98
C GLY A 24 -19.05 -4.39 -20.54
N ARG A 25 -18.05 -5.27 -20.39
CA ARG A 25 -17.47 -5.66 -19.09
C ARG A 25 -16.14 -4.99 -18.78
N ARG A 26 -15.57 -4.30 -19.76
CA ARG A 26 -14.38 -3.48 -19.61
C ARG A 26 -14.63 -2.16 -20.31
N LEU A 27 -14.73 -1.10 -19.53
CA LEU A 27 -15.00 0.26 -20.02
C LEU A 27 -13.79 1.15 -19.77
N ALA A 28 -13.43 1.95 -20.77
CA ALA A 28 -12.39 2.95 -20.64
C ALA A 28 -12.99 4.34 -20.85
N PHE A 29 -12.65 5.30 -20.00
CA PHE A 29 -13.18 6.64 -20.06
C PHE A 29 -12.13 7.72 -19.88
N ASP A 30 -12.26 8.81 -20.62
CA ASP A 30 -11.51 10.05 -20.50
C ASP A 30 -12.50 11.18 -20.20
N ALA A 31 -12.60 11.58 -18.95
CA ALA A 31 -13.51 12.62 -18.53
C ALA A 31 -13.10 14.00 -19.06
N ALA A 32 -11.81 14.24 -19.31
CA ALA A 32 -11.33 15.51 -19.83
C ALA A 32 -11.68 15.71 -21.30
N LYS A 33 -11.64 14.63 -22.09
CA LYS A 33 -11.97 14.65 -23.53
C LYS A 33 -13.41 14.21 -23.82
N GLY A 34 -14.17 13.81 -22.82
CA GLY A 34 -15.54 13.30 -22.99
C GLY A 34 -15.60 12.04 -23.86
N ARG A 35 -14.65 11.12 -23.69
CA ARG A 35 -14.55 9.88 -24.47
C ARG A 35 -14.84 8.65 -23.63
N LEU A 36 -15.59 7.72 -24.22
CA LEU A 36 -15.90 6.42 -23.64
C LEU A 36 -15.66 5.33 -24.67
N TRP A 37 -14.94 4.28 -24.26
CA TRP A 37 -14.69 3.09 -25.07
C TRP A 37 -15.15 1.83 -24.36
N VAL A 38 -15.59 0.86 -25.15
CA VAL A 38 -15.75 -0.52 -24.68
C VAL A 38 -14.55 -1.33 -25.15
N VAL A 39 -13.77 -1.84 -24.22
CA VAL A 39 -12.58 -2.66 -24.52
C VAL A 39 -13.03 -4.11 -24.66
N CYS A 40 -12.81 -4.69 -25.83
CA CYS A 40 -13.14 -6.09 -26.08
C CYS A 40 -12.21 -7.02 -25.28
N GLN A 41 -12.76 -7.88 -24.44
CA GLN A 41 -11.96 -8.83 -23.66
C GLN A 41 -11.31 -9.94 -24.52
N HIS A 42 -11.84 -10.18 -25.72
CA HIS A 42 -11.31 -11.21 -26.62
C HIS A 42 -10.10 -10.71 -27.44
N CYS A 43 -10.20 -9.54 -28.09
CA CYS A 43 -9.13 -9.03 -28.96
C CYS A 43 -8.37 -7.83 -28.41
N GLY A 44 -8.73 -7.31 -27.24
CA GLY A 44 -8.10 -6.15 -26.60
C GLY A 44 -8.42 -4.80 -27.27
N ARG A 45 -9.10 -4.77 -28.40
CA ARG A 45 -9.37 -3.54 -29.15
C ARG A 45 -10.43 -2.68 -28.48
N TRP A 46 -10.27 -1.37 -28.62
CA TRP A 46 -11.09 -0.34 -28.02
C TRP A 46 -12.16 0.14 -29.00
N ASN A 47 -13.43 -0.04 -28.66
CA ASN A 47 -14.57 0.35 -29.47
C ASN A 47 -15.10 1.68 -28.95
N LEU A 48 -15.00 2.76 -29.74
CA LEU A 48 -15.47 4.09 -29.38
C LEU A 48 -16.99 4.10 -29.34
N THR A 49 -17.59 4.67 -28.28
CA THR A 49 -19.03 4.77 -28.15
C THR A 49 -19.58 6.01 -28.89
N PRO A 50 -20.85 6.00 -29.33
CA PRO A 50 -21.50 7.17 -29.91
C PRO A 50 -21.52 8.38 -28.95
N LEU A 51 -21.50 9.60 -29.48
CA LEU A 51 -21.44 10.86 -28.71
C LEU A 51 -22.61 11.04 -27.74
N GLU A 52 -23.79 10.64 -28.18
CA GLU A 52 -25.08 10.90 -27.47
C GLU A 52 -25.20 10.09 -26.17
N GLU A 53 -24.42 9.00 -26.03
CA GLU A 53 -24.51 8.09 -24.90
C GLU A 53 -23.34 8.25 -23.91
N ARG A 54 -22.45 9.24 -24.11
CA ARG A 54 -21.15 9.26 -23.40
C ARG A 54 -21.20 9.97 -22.05
N TRP A 55 -21.85 11.14 -21.97
CA TRP A 55 -21.66 12.04 -20.83
C TRP A 55 -22.13 11.44 -19.50
N GLU A 56 -23.37 10.99 -19.47
CA GLU A 56 -23.95 10.40 -18.25
C GLU A 56 -23.20 9.10 -17.86
N ALA A 57 -22.83 8.30 -18.86
CA ALA A 57 -22.05 7.08 -18.65
C ALA A 57 -20.63 7.36 -18.14
N ILE A 58 -19.97 8.44 -18.59
CA ILE A 58 -18.66 8.86 -18.09
C ILE A 58 -18.76 9.29 -16.62
N GLU A 59 -19.78 10.05 -16.26
CA GLU A 59 -20.03 10.45 -14.87
C GLU A 59 -20.26 9.23 -13.96
N ASP A 60 -21.04 8.25 -14.44
CA ASP A 60 -21.23 6.99 -13.74
C ASP A 60 -19.91 6.23 -13.55
N CYS A 61 -19.12 6.10 -14.61
CA CYS A 61 -17.81 5.44 -14.57
C CYS A 61 -16.87 6.15 -13.57
N GLU A 62 -16.81 7.48 -13.60
CA GLU A 62 -15.98 8.27 -12.70
C GLU A 62 -16.42 8.10 -11.23
N ARG A 63 -17.74 8.15 -10.99
CA ARG A 63 -18.31 7.94 -9.65
C ARG A 63 -17.97 6.54 -9.11
N LEU A 64 -18.11 5.50 -9.93
CA LEU A 64 -17.79 4.12 -9.57
C LEU A 64 -16.28 3.95 -9.34
N PHE A 65 -15.46 4.49 -10.23
CA PHE A 65 -14.01 4.44 -10.13
C PHE A 65 -13.51 5.08 -8.82
N ARG A 66 -14.08 6.23 -8.44
CA ARG A 66 -13.73 6.93 -7.19
C ARG A 66 -14.16 6.15 -5.93
N ARG A 67 -15.23 5.36 -6.00
CA ARG A 67 -15.76 4.58 -4.85
C ARG A 67 -15.03 3.28 -4.61
N THR A 68 -14.47 2.66 -5.64
CA THR A 68 -13.78 1.38 -5.49
C THR A 68 -12.43 1.54 -4.81
N LEU A 69 -12.05 0.52 -4.03
CA LEU A 69 -10.74 0.43 -3.37
C LEU A 69 -9.75 -0.44 -4.17
N VAL A 70 -10.25 -1.25 -5.10
CA VAL A 70 -9.44 -2.15 -5.93
C VAL A 70 -9.07 -1.44 -7.20
N ARG A 71 -7.99 -0.65 -7.15
CA ARG A 71 -7.51 0.13 -8.28
C ARG A 71 -5.99 0.28 -8.25
N VAL A 72 -5.42 0.37 -9.44
CA VAL A 72 -3.98 0.56 -9.68
C VAL A 72 -3.84 1.59 -10.78
N SER A 73 -2.87 2.48 -10.69
CA SER A 73 -2.66 3.54 -11.68
C SER A 73 -1.20 3.65 -12.08
N THR A 74 -0.99 4.03 -13.35
CA THR A 74 0.24 4.63 -13.85
C THR A 74 0.01 6.13 -14.05
N ASP A 75 1.00 6.83 -14.63
CA ASP A 75 0.92 8.28 -14.88
C ASP A 75 -0.27 8.70 -15.75
N ASN A 76 -0.77 7.80 -16.60
CA ASN A 76 -1.80 8.12 -17.59
C ASN A 76 -3.02 7.19 -17.55
N ILE A 77 -2.92 6.03 -16.92
CA ILE A 77 -3.99 5.03 -16.91
C ILE A 77 -4.21 4.50 -15.50
N GLY A 78 -5.48 4.48 -15.06
CA GLY A 78 -5.91 3.81 -13.86
C GLY A 78 -6.81 2.62 -14.19
N LEU A 79 -6.59 1.47 -13.58
CA LEU A 79 -7.44 0.28 -13.69
C LEU A 79 -8.13 0.03 -12.35
N ALA A 80 -9.44 -0.12 -12.39
CA ALA A 80 -10.26 -0.50 -11.24
C ALA A 80 -11.07 -1.75 -11.56
N ARG A 81 -11.14 -2.70 -10.61
CA ARG A 81 -11.93 -3.91 -10.73
C ARG A 81 -13.05 -3.90 -9.71
N MET A 82 -14.27 -4.13 -10.16
CA MET A 82 -15.46 -4.19 -9.34
C MET A 82 -15.77 -5.63 -8.93
N SER A 83 -16.54 -5.80 -7.86
CA SER A 83 -16.91 -7.12 -7.32
C SER A 83 -17.77 -7.97 -8.25
N ASP A 84 -18.50 -7.35 -9.17
CA ASP A 84 -19.35 -7.97 -10.19
C ASP A 84 -18.59 -8.37 -11.47
N GLY A 85 -17.28 -8.02 -11.52
CA GLY A 85 -16.40 -8.33 -12.65
C GLY A 85 -16.33 -7.23 -13.71
N LEU A 86 -16.96 -6.06 -13.50
CA LEU A 86 -16.74 -4.89 -14.33
C LEU A 86 -15.34 -4.32 -14.07
N GLU A 87 -14.60 -4.06 -15.15
CA GLU A 87 -13.32 -3.36 -15.12
C GLU A 87 -13.48 -1.96 -15.70
N LEU A 88 -13.01 -0.96 -14.96
CA LEU A 88 -13.00 0.43 -15.38
C LEU A 88 -11.57 0.89 -15.59
N ILE A 89 -11.31 1.47 -16.76
CA ILE A 89 -10.02 2.05 -17.16
C ILE A 89 -10.20 3.56 -17.24
N ARG A 90 -9.55 4.28 -16.33
CA ARG A 90 -9.54 5.74 -16.37
C ARG A 90 -8.33 6.23 -17.15
N ILE A 91 -8.54 7.18 -18.04
CA ILE A 91 -7.51 7.87 -18.81
C ILE A 91 -7.25 9.25 -18.17
N GLY A 92 -6.00 9.65 -18.09
CA GLY A 92 -5.55 10.93 -17.54
C GLY A 92 -4.69 10.78 -16.29
N ALA A 93 -4.21 11.91 -15.73
CA ALA A 93 -3.36 11.92 -14.54
C ALA A 93 -4.03 11.27 -13.33
N PRO A 94 -3.29 10.52 -12.52
CA PRO A 94 -3.86 9.81 -11.37
C PRO A 94 -4.38 10.80 -10.32
N LEU A 95 -5.54 10.48 -9.75
CA LEU A 95 -6.08 11.21 -8.62
C LEU A 95 -5.43 10.73 -7.31
N ARG A 96 -5.27 11.64 -6.32
CA ARG A 96 -4.70 11.30 -5.00
C ARG A 96 -5.22 9.99 -4.39
N PRO A 97 -6.56 9.71 -4.40
CA PRO A 97 -7.08 8.46 -3.85
C PRO A 97 -6.69 7.20 -4.64
N GLU A 98 -6.12 7.31 -5.81
CA GLU A 98 -5.67 6.18 -6.63
C GLU A 98 -4.31 5.66 -6.20
N PHE A 99 -3.50 6.48 -5.55
CA PHE A 99 -2.22 6.05 -5.02
C PHE A 99 -2.42 4.98 -3.94
N ALA A 100 -1.62 3.94 -4.01
CA ALA A 100 -1.65 2.86 -3.04
C ALA A 100 -1.40 3.37 -1.60
N SER A 101 -0.61 4.43 -1.44
CA SER A 101 -0.36 5.11 -0.17
C SER A 101 -1.66 5.48 0.56
N TRP A 102 -2.66 6.02 -0.14
CA TRP A 102 -3.97 6.35 0.44
C TRP A 102 -4.78 5.11 0.83
N ARG A 103 -4.67 4.03 0.06
CA ARG A 103 -5.36 2.76 0.36
C ARG A 103 -4.74 2.08 1.57
N TYR A 104 -3.42 2.02 1.63
CA TYR A 104 -2.69 1.43 2.75
C TYR A 104 -2.89 2.20 4.04
N GLY A 105 -3.08 3.52 3.98
CA GLY A 105 -3.42 4.34 5.16
C GLY A 105 -4.60 3.80 5.96
N ARG A 106 -5.63 3.30 5.30
CA ARG A 106 -6.79 2.68 5.97
C ARG A 106 -6.44 1.38 6.70
N HIS A 107 -5.50 0.59 6.19
CA HIS A 107 -5.04 -0.64 6.84
C HIS A 107 -4.37 -0.36 8.18
N PHE A 108 -3.64 0.76 8.31
CA PHE A 108 -3.04 1.17 9.58
C PHE A 108 -4.08 1.50 10.64
N GLY A 109 -5.15 2.16 10.28
CA GLY A 109 -6.29 2.42 11.16
C GLY A 109 -6.94 1.13 11.67
N VAL A 110 -7.13 0.14 10.79
CA VAL A 110 -7.66 -1.19 11.18
C VAL A 110 -6.69 -1.92 12.11
N ARG A 111 -5.38 -1.92 11.83
CA ARG A 111 -4.35 -2.51 12.70
C ARG A 111 -4.37 -1.85 14.08
N ARG A 112 -4.41 -0.53 14.14
CA ARG A 112 -4.49 0.24 15.39
C ARG A 112 -5.74 -0.12 16.18
N ARG A 113 -6.90 -0.17 15.54
CA ARG A 113 -8.16 -0.55 16.21
C ARG A 113 -8.10 -1.96 16.79
N ARG A 114 -7.55 -2.93 16.05
CA ARG A 114 -7.32 -4.30 16.56
C ARG A 114 -6.40 -4.31 17.76
N THR A 115 -5.32 -3.54 17.74
CA THR A 115 -4.39 -3.42 18.88
C THR A 115 -5.10 -2.88 20.11
N HIS A 116 -5.92 -1.83 19.98
CA HIS A 116 -6.68 -1.28 21.10
C HIS A 116 -7.71 -2.28 21.66
N VAL A 117 -8.39 -3.04 20.81
CA VAL A 117 -9.33 -4.08 21.25
C VAL A 117 -8.61 -5.18 22.02
N VAL A 118 -7.49 -5.70 21.52
CA VAL A 118 -6.69 -6.73 22.19
C VAL A 118 -6.16 -6.20 23.52
N ALA A 119 -5.71 -4.96 23.54
CA ALA A 119 -5.23 -4.29 24.73
C ALA A 119 -6.33 -4.14 25.79
N ALA A 120 -7.49 -3.65 25.40
CA ALA A 120 -8.65 -3.49 26.31
C ALA A 120 -9.11 -4.84 26.87
N SER A 121 -9.15 -5.91 26.04
CA SER A 121 -9.48 -7.25 26.49
C SER A 121 -8.45 -7.83 27.46
N GLY A 122 -7.16 -7.56 27.23
CA GLY A 122 -6.07 -7.94 28.14
C GLY A 122 -6.17 -7.25 29.50
N ILE A 123 -6.48 -5.95 29.52
CA ILE A 123 -6.72 -5.19 30.76
C ILE A 123 -7.92 -5.73 31.50
N ALA A 124 -9.04 -6.00 30.81
CA ALA A 124 -10.23 -6.57 31.42
C ALA A 124 -9.97 -7.96 32.03
N ALA A 125 -9.24 -8.82 31.31
CA ALA A 125 -8.85 -10.14 31.81
C ALA A 125 -7.93 -10.05 33.05
N ALA A 126 -6.96 -9.14 33.05
CA ALA A 126 -6.07 -8.89 34.18
C ALA A 126 -6.83 -8.35 35.40
N ALA A 127 -7.81 -7.47 35.18
CA ALA A 127 -8.68 -6.98 36.28
C ALA A 127 -9.52 -8.10 36.88
N VAL A 128 -10.12 -8.96 36.05
CA VAL A 128 -10.90 -10.13 36.54
C VAL A 128 -10.00 -11.11 37.30
N ALA A 129 -8.81 -11.42 36.75
CA ALA A 129 -7.85 -12.27 37.43
C ALA A 129 -7.37 -11.66 38.78
N GLY A 130 -7.17 -10.34 38.81
CA GLY A 130 -6.81 -9.60 40.00
C GLY A 130 -7.87 -9.72 41.11
N ILE A 131 -9.15 -9.62 40.75
CA ILE A 131 -10.26 -9.81 41.68
C ILE A 131 -10.32 -11.25 42.19
N ALA A 132 -10.09 -12.22 41.30
CA ALA A 132 -10.15 -13.65 41.65
C ALA A 132 -8.95 -14.12 42.50
N LEU A 133 -7.77 -13.51 42.34
CA LEU A 133 -6.53 -13.88 43.04
C LEU A 133 -6.29 -13.13 44.34
N GLY A 134 -7.15 -12.16 44.69
CA GLY A 134 -7.16 -11.43 45.95
C GLY A 134 -6.28 -10.17 45.96
N PRO A 135 -6.36 -9.36 47.02
CA PRO A 135 -5.85 -7.99 47.06
C PRO A 135 -4.32 -7.83 47.02
N THR A 136 -3.57 -8.92 47.21
CA THR A 136 -2.11 -8.88 47.23
C THR A 136 -1.47 -8.94 45.83
N LEU A 137 -2.13 -9.58 44.85
CA LEU A 137 -1.64 -9.73 43.50
C LEU A 137 -2.33 -8.82 42.48
N ALA A 138 -3.53 -8.36 42.81
CA ALA A 138 -4.37 -7.51 41.96
C ALA A 138 -3.66 -6.22 41.47
N PRO A 139 -3.02 -5.42 42.35
CA PRO A 139 -2.35 -4.19 41.90
C PRO A 139 -1.18 -4.42 40.98
N ALA A 140 -0.41 -5.50 41.18
CA ALA A 140 0.77 -5.82 40.38
C ALA A 140 0.38 -6.25 38.95
N LEU A 141 -0.71 -7.04 38.81
CA LEU A 141 -1.20 -7.51 37.51
C LEU A 141 -1.87 -6.39 36.71
N THR A 142 -2.67 -5.54 37.37
CA THR A 142 -3.34 -4.43 36.68
C THR A 142 -2.36 -3.33 36.28
N LEU A 143 -1.42 -2.96 37.12
CA LEU A 143 -0.38 -1.99 36.79
C LEU A 143 0.54 -2.52 35.68
N GLY A 144 0.91 -3.80 35.70
CA GLY A 144 1.69 -4.44 34.64
C GLY A 144 0.96 -4.42 33.29
N ALA A 145 -0.32 -4.77 33.27
CA ALA A 145 -1.12 -4.76 32.04
C ALA A 145 -1.29 -3.35 31.46
N ILE A 146 -1.55 -2.36 32.31
CA ILE A 146 -1.68 -0.95 31.89
C ILE A 146 -0.36 -0.40 31.37
N SER A 147 0.78 -0.74 32.00
CA SER A 147 2.11 -0.29 31.57
C SER A 147 2.49 -0.83 30.20
N ILE A 148 2.17 -2.10 29.93
CA ILE A 148 2.48 -2.74 28.63
C ILE A 148 1.70 -2.09 27.49
N VAL A 149 0.50 -1.58 27.77
CA VAL A 149 -0.46 -1.14 26.75
C VAL A 149 -0.44 0.37 26.54
N ALA A 150 -0.46 1.14 27.65
CA ALA A 150 -0.66 2.57 27.59
C ALA A 150 0.64 3.38 27.42
N PHE A 151 1.75 2.91 27.97
CA PHE A 151 2.99 3.67 28.03
C PHE A 151 4.22 2.81 27.75
N PRO A 152 4.45 2.46 26.50
CA PRO A 152 5.67 1.74 26.15
C PRO A 152 6.97 2.51 26.40
N GLY A 153 6.91 3.77 26.80
CA GLY A 153 8.06 4.63 27.15
C GLY A 153 8.13 5.14 28.57
N LEU A 154 7.13 4.85 29.43
CA LEU A 154 7.07 5.40 30.80
C LEU A 154 7.40 4.33 31.85
N THR A 155 8.65 3.83 31.83
CA THR A 155 9.15 2.83 32.78
C THR A 155 10.05 3.42 33.86
N THR A 156 9.87 4.66 34.21
CA THR A 156 10.65 5.26 35.29
C THR A 156 9.81 5.43 36.58
N VAL A 157 10.22 4.63 37.57
CA VAL A 157 10.16 4.98 38.99
C VAL A 157 8.86 4.67 39.76
N MET A 158 8.27 3.46 39.75
CA MET A 158 7.50 3.06 40.95
C MET A 158 7.20 1.55 40.99
N GLY A 159 7.82 0.83 41.89
CA GLY A 159 7.48 -0.56 42.24
C GLY A 159 8.43 -1.64 41.67
N ALA A 160 9.61 -1.78 42.23
CA ALA A 160 10.77 -2.34 41.54
C ALA A 160 10.83 -3.86 41.31
N ILE A 161 10.12 -4.72 42.00
CA ILE A 161 10.40 -6.17 41.90
C ILE A 161 9.41 -6.95 40.99
N PRO A 162 8.10 -6.84 41.11
CA PRO A 162 7.20 -7.51 40.16
C PRO A 162 7.22 -6.86 38.76
N MET A 163 7.53 -5.57 38.70
CA MET A 163 7.66 -4.81 37.45
C MET A 163 8.85 -5.29 36.61
N VAL A 164 9.99 -5.60 37.24
CA VAL A 164 11.19 -6.12 36.54
C VAL A 164 10.89 -7.46 35.87
N GLY A 165 10.14 -8.34 36.51
CA GLY A 165 9.73 -9.62 35.92
C GLY A 165 8.79 -9.47 34.73
N VAL A 166 7.83 -8.56 34.83
CA VAL A 166 6.88 -8.24 33.72
C VAL A 166 7.59 -7.55 32.57
N LEU A 167 8.52 -6.62 32.85
CA LEU A 167 9.32 -5.94 31.85
C LEU A 167 10.29 -6.90 31.15
N ALA A 168 10.95 -7.78 31.90
CA ALA A 168 11.83 -8.80 31.33
C ALA A 168 11.06 -9.79 30.44
N ALA A 169 9.86 -10.19 30.86
CA ALA A 169 8.99 -11.04 30.04
C ALA A 169 8.49 -10.30 28.81
N HIS A 170 8.12 -9.02 28.95
CA HIS A 170 7.72 -8.18 27.82
C HIS A 170 8.87 -8.00 26.82
N ASP A 171 10.07 -7.67 27.30
CA ASP A 171 11.25 -7.52 26.46
C ASP A 171 11.60 -8.84 25.77
N TYR A 172 11.57 -9.95 26.47
CA TYR A 172 11.82 -11.27 25.89
C TYR A 172 10.78 -11.60 24.79
N LEU A 173 9.49 -11.43 25.09
CA LEU A 173 8.41 -11.71 24.14
C LEU A 173 8.40 -10.77 22.93
N THR A 174 8.81 -9.51 23.12
CA THR A 174 8.88 -8.54 22.01
C THR A 174 10.18 -8.65 21.22
N TYR A 175 11.31 -8.91 21.87
CA TYR A 175 12.63 -8.96 21.28
C TYR A 175 12.82 -10.19 20.36
N ASP A 176 12.34 -11.36 20.80
CA ASP A 176 12.46 -12.61 20.03
C ASP A 176 11.25 -12.88 19.11
N ARG A 177 10.32 -11.94 19.03
CA ARG A 177 9.12 -12.07 18.22
C ARG A 177 9.45 -12.15 16.74
N VAL A 178 8.79 -13.08 16.04
CA VAL A 178 8.84 -13.17 14.57
C VAL A 178 8.15 -11.97 13.95
N VAL A 179 8.87 -11.23 13.12
CA VAL A 179 8.40 -10.07 12.35
C VAL A 179 8.02 -10.48 10.94
N ALA A 180 8.87 -11.28 10.29
CA ALA A 180 8.66 -11.73 8.94
C ALA A 180 9.20 -13.15 8.72
N ARG A 181 8.62 -13.86 7.76
CA ARG A 181 9.15 -15.09 7.20
C ARG A 181 9.30 -14.87 5.70
N LEU A 182 10.52 -14.96 5.21
CA LEU A 182 10.87 -14.64 3.83
C LEU A 182 11.39 -15.89 3.12
N PRO A 183 10.89 -16.22 1.93
CA PRO A 183 11.51 -17.23 1.10
C PRO A 183 12.86 -16.71 0.60
N HIS A 184 13.89 -17.55 0.71
CA HIS A 184 15.22 -17.26 0.18
C HIS A 184 15.80 -18.53 -0.45
N GLY A 185 15.74 -18.62 -1.76
CA GLY A 185 16.02 -19.85 -2.50
C GLY A 185 15.07 -20.98 -2.06
N ARG A 186 15.64 -22.11 -1.56
CA ARG A 186 14.86 -23.26 -1.07
C ARG A 186 14.56 -23.20 0.43
N ARG A 187 14.93 -22.16 1.12
CA ARG A 187 14.77 -22.03 2.58
C ARG A 187 13.83 -20.88 2.91
N ILE A 188 13.25 -20.94 4.09
CA ILE A 188 12.50 -19.84 4.69
C ILE A 188 13.37 -19.26 5.80
N ILE A 189 13.73 -18.00 5.68
CA ILE A 189 14.42 -17.27 6.74
C ILE A 189 13.41 -16.58 7.65
N THR A 190 13.71 -16.56 8.93
CA THR A 190 12.85 -15.93 9.94
C THR A 190 13.54 -14.69 10.47
N VAL A 191 12.91 -13.54 10.23
CA VAL A 191 13.35 -12.25 10.76
C VAL A 191 12.62 -11.98 12.06
N ARG A 192 13.39 -11.76 13.14
CA ARG A 192 12.83 -11.44 14.45
C ARG A 192 12.99 -9.96 14.76
N ALA A 193 12.27 -9.47 15.76
CA ALA A 193 12.33 -8.07 16.14
C ALA A 193 13.75 -7.60 16.52
N LYS A 194 14.55 -8.48 17.13
CA LYS A 194 15.96 -8.22 17.45
C LYS A 194 16.85 -7.93 16.23
N HIS A 195 16.47 -8.44 15.06
CA HIS A 195 17.22 -8.26 13.81
C HIS A 195 16.82 -7.01 13.03
N LEU A 196 15.68 -6.38 13.38
CA LEU A 196 15.24 -5.14 12.71
C LEU A 196 16.31 -4.05 12.76
N GLY A 197 17.22 -4.20 13.74
CA GLY A 197 18.40 -3.41 13.94
C GLY A 197 19.43 -3.47 12.84
N ASP A 198 19.50 -4.53 12.16
CA ASP A 198 20.59 -4.88 11.25
C ASP A 198 20.02 -5.13 9.83
N ILE A 199 18.96 -4.43 9.46
CA ILE A 199 18.40 -4.46 8.12
C ILE A 199 18.89 -3.24 7.36
N GLU A 200 19.42 -3.43 6.17
CA GLU A 200 19.93 -2.38 5.31
C GLU A 200 19.28 -2.47 3.91
N LEU A 201 18.53 -1.45 3.51
CA LEU A 201 18.11 -1.28 2.11
C LEU A 201 19.08 -0.33 1.43
N LYS A 202 19.66 -0.72 0.32
CA LYS A 202 20.61 0.05 -0.46
C LYS A 202 20.20 0.08 -1.91
N THR A 203 20.65 1.11 -2.60
CA THR A 203 20.61 1.11 -4.07
C THR A 203 21.77 0.26 -4.57
N ASP A 204 21.55 -0.53 -5.62
CA ASP A 204 22.59 -1.31 -6.28
C ASP A 204 23.72 -0.40 -6.80
N ARG A 205 24.89 -0.99 -7.05
CA ARG A 205 26.07 -0.27 -7.57
C ARG A 205 25.82 0.42 -8.90
N ALA A 206 24.90 -0.09 -9.68
CA ALA A 206 24.47 0.51 -10.96
C ALA A 206 23.50 1.70 -10.76
N GLY A 207 22.95 1.89 -9.57
CA GLY A 207 21.97 2.95 -9.28
C GLY A 207 20.54 2.65 -9.76
N GLU A 208 20.30 1.46 -10.32
CA GLU A 208 19.04 1.11 -10.97
C GLU A 208 18.17 0.12 -10.14
N GLY A 209 18.75 -0.61 -9.19
CA GLY A 209 18.09 -1.64 -8.41
C GLY A 209 18.14 -1.39 -6.88
N ALA A 210 17.30 -2.10 -6.15
CA ALA A 210 17.32 -2.13 -4.71
C ALA A 210 17.95 -3.43 -4.21
N VAL A 211 18.81 -3.34 -3.19
CA VAL A 211 19.41 -4.49 -2.51
C VAL A 211 19.07 -4.40 -1.02
N LEU A 212 18.50 -5.46 -0.49
CA LEU A 212 18.15 -5.57 0.92
C LEU A 212 19.04 -6.61 1.61
N HIS A 213 19.79 -6.16 2.59
CA HIS A 213 20.56 -7.02 3.49
C HIS A 213 19.79 -7.22 4.78
N VAL A 214 19.59 -8.47 5.18
CA VAL A 214 18.80 -8.83 6.37
C VAL A 214 19.63 -9.76 7.25
N LEU A 215 19.87 -9.35 8.49
CA LEU A 215 20.39 -10.26 9.51
C LEU A 215 19.24 -11.16 10.01
N HIS A 216 19.53 -12.45 10.16
CA HIS A 216 18.62 -13.43 10.76
C HIS A 216 19.40 -14.45 11.60
N ASP A 217 18.72 -15.37 12.27
CA ASP A 217 19.37 -16.34 13.17
C ASP A 217 20.45 -17.23 12.48
N GLY A 218 20.40 -17.36 11.15
CA GLY A 218 21.37 -18.12 10.35
C GLY A 218 22.48 -17.28 9.70
N GLY A 219 22.57 -15.97 9.98
CA GLY A 219 23.53 -15.06 9.38
C GLY A 219 22.89 -13.99 8.50
N TRP A 220 23.61 -13.50 7.49
CA TRP A 220 23.12 -12.50 6.55
C TRP A 220 22.47 -13.14 5.34
N ALA A 221 21.35 -12.57 4.90
CA ALA A 221 20.71 -12.87 3.64
C ALA A 221 20.64 -11.59 2.80
N GLU A 222 20.79 -11.74 1.49
CA GLU A 222 20.71 -10.66 0.51
C GLU A 222 19.57 -10.93 -0.46
N PHE A 223 18.76 -9.91 -0.71
CA PHE A 223 17.70 -9.91 -1.69
C PHE A 223 17.96 -8.79 -2.69
N SER A 224 17.66 -9.02 -3.96
CA SER A 224 17.91 -8.05 -5.03
C SER A 224 16.60 -7.67 -5.73
N ASP A 225 16.54 -6.46 -6.24
CA ASP A 225 15.47 -5.93 -7.10
C ASP A 225 14.04 -6.16 -6.56
N THR A 226 13.26 -6.93 -7.29
CA THR A 226 11.87 -7.23 -6.94
C THR A 226 11.75 -7.99 -5.63
N GLU A 227 12.68 -8.94 -5.36
CA GLU A 227 12.70 -9.69 -4.11
C GLU A 227 13.04 -8.78 -2.94
N ALA A 228 13.94 -7.80 -3.12
CA ALA A 228 14.29 -6.81 -2.10
C ALA A 228 13.09 -5.95 -1.71
N ILE A 229 12.37 -5.43 -2.69
CA ILE A 229 11.16 -4.62 -2.47
C ILE A 229 10.06 -5.45 -1.79
N HIS A 230 9.83 -6.68 -2.26
CA HIS A 230 8.87 -7.58 -1.63
C HIS A 230 9.25 -7.93 -0.18
N ALA A 231 10.49 -8.31 0.07
CA ALA A 231 10.98 -8.62 1.41
C ALA A 231 10.87 -7.41 2.34
N THR A 232 11.19 -6.22 1.86
CA THR A 232 11.04 -4.96 2.60
C THR A 232 9.57 -4.72 2.98
N SER A 233 8.62 -4.92 2.07
CA SER A 233 7.19 -4.74 2.37
C SER A 233 6.71 -5.69 3.47
N VAL A 234 7.11 -6.96 3.44
CA VAL A 234 6.73 -7.96 4.45
C VAL A 234 7.33 -7.61 5.83
N ILE A 235 8.61 -7.21 5.87
CA ILE A 235 9.28 -6.81 7.11
C ILE A 235 8.61 -5.56 7.71
N LEU A 236 8.37 -4.52 6.91
CA LEU A 236 7.75 -3.28 7.37
C LEU A 236 6.33 -3.50 7.87
N THR A 237 5.55 -4.37 7.21
CA THR A 237 4.23 -4.79 7.67
C THR A 237 4.27 -5.40 9.07
N GLY A 238 5.26 -6.24 9.34
CA GLY A 238 5.48 -6.82 10.67
C GLY A 238 6.02 -5.84 11.70
N ALA A 239 6.84 -4.88 11.28
CA ALA A 239 7.37 -3.80 12.13
C ALA A 239 6.28 -2.81 12.52
N ASN A 240 5.42 -2.40 11.59
CA ASN A 240 4.31 -1.45 11.80
C ASN A 240 2.98 -2.13 12.20
N ARG A 241 3.03 -3.33 12.79
CA ARG A 241 1.83 -4.12 13.12
C ARG A 241 0.81 -3.43 14.01
N TYR A 242 1.24 -2.48 14.82
CA TYR A 242 0.37 -1.73 15.73
C TYR A 242 -0.46 -0.66 15.04
N GLY A 243 -0.20 -0.44 13.74
CA GLY A 243 -0.87 0.58 12.95
C GLY A 243 -0.39 1.99 13.29
N ALA A 244 -1.16 2.97 12.85
CA ALA A 244 -0.86 4.39 13.04
C ALA A 244 -2.13 5.22 13.21
N SER A 245 -2.00 6.45 13.69
CA SER A 245 -3.07 7.43 13.70
C SER A 245 -3.30 7.99 12.30
N ASP A 246 -4.49 8.53 12.06
CA ASP A 246 -4.81 9.17 10.78
C ASP A 246 -3.86 10.34 10.49
N ALA A 247 -3.48 11.12 11.50
CA ALA A 247 -2.49 12.17 11.36
C ALA A 247 -1.12 11.63 10.92
N SER A 248 -0.62 10.56 11.58
CA SER A 248 0.66 9.94 11.18
C SER A 248 0.62 9.35 9.77
N VAL A 249 -0.55 8.87 9.34
CA VAL A 249 -0.75 8.39 7.96
C VAL A 249 -0.71 9.55 6.98
N GLN A 250 -1.39 10.67 7.29
CA GLN A 250 -1.36 11.88 6.45
C GLN A 250 0.06 12.43 6.32
N ASP A 251 0.80 12.53 7.43
CA ASP A 251 2.20 12.96 7.42
C ASP A 251 3.08 12.03 6.57
N ALA A 252 2.82 10.72 6.62
CA ALA A 252 3.55 9.74 5.81
C ALA A 252 3.24 9.87 4.32
N VAL A 253 1.96 10.08 3.96
CA VAL A 253 1.57 10.35 2.56
C VAL A 253 2.21 11.64 2.06
N GLN A 254 2.21 12.70 2.87
CA GLN A 254 2.85 13.96 2.51
C GLN A 254 4.34 13.77 2.20
N GLN A 255 5.07 12.94 2.97
CA GLN A 255 6.47 12.65 2.68
C GLN A 255 6.70 11.94 1.34
N ILE A 256 5.77 11.08 0.91
CA ILE A 256 5.83 10.44 -0.40
C ILE A 256 5.55 11.47 -1.50
N GLU A 257 4.54 12.33 -1.31
CA GLU A 257 4.20 13.42 -2.24
C GLU A 257 5.36 14.42 -2.39
N ASP A 258 6.02 14.77 -1.29
CA ASP A 258 7.18 15.69 -1.30
C ASP A 258 8.40 15.10 -2.06
N ALA A 259 8.51 13.77 -2.11
CA ALA A 259 9.53 13.07 -2.91
C ALA A 259 9.15 12.94 -4.39
N GLY A 260 7.92 13.32 -4.75
CA GLY A 260 7.35 13.25 -6.09
C GLY A 260 6.50 12.01 -6.31
N ASP A 261 7.02 10.83 -6.05
CA ASP A 261 6.33 9.55 -6.18
C ASP A 261 6.90 8.46 -5.24
N ALA A 262 6.25 7.30 -5.21
CA ALA A 262 6.68 6.19 -4.37
C ALA A 262 8.06 5.62 -4.77
N PRO A 263 8.38 5.40 -6.07
CA PRO A 263 9.72 4.99 -6.48
C PRO A 263 10.81 5.97 -6.05
N SER A 264 10.60 7.27 -6.24
CA SER A 264 11.55 8.32 -5.84
C SER A 264 11.75 8.33 -4.32
N PHE A 265 10.67 8.14 -3.54
CA PHE A 265 10.77 8.03 -2.09
C PHE A 265 11.60 6.79 -1.67
N VAL A 266 11.36 5.63 -2.27
CA VAL A 266 12.13 4.39 -2.00
C VAL A 266 13.60 4.60 -2.36
N ALA A 267 13.91 5.19 -3.52
CA ALA A 267 15.27 5.49 -3.95
C ALA A 267 15.95 6.46 -3.00
N ALA A 268 15.28 7.54 -2.58
CA ALA A 268 15.80 8.48 -1.60
C ALA A 268 16.04 7.81 -0.23
N ALA A 269 15.13 6.93 0.21
CA ALA A 269 15.28 6.18 1.45
C ALA A 269 16.46 5.19 1.37
N SER A 270 16.67 4.51 0.24
CA SER A 270 17.77 3.56 0.02
C SER A 270 19.15 4.24 -0.11
N SER A 271 19.19 5.49 -0.60
CA SER A 271 20.44 6.28 -0.74
C SER A 271 20.92 6.89 0.57
N ARG A 272 20.06 7.02 1.58
CA ARG A 272 20.43 7.57 2.88
C ARG A 272 21.32 6.60 3.64
N ASN A 273 22.56 6.99 3.93
CA ASN A 273 23.50 6.24 4.79
C ASN A 273 23.03 6.04 6.25
N SER A 274 21.86 6.53 6.59
CA SER A 274 21.26 6.53 7.93
C SER A 274 20.76 5.15 8.41
N TRP A 275 20.80 4.15 7.54
CA TRP A 275 20.46 2.75 7.87
C TRP A 275 21.56 2.01 8.63
N ARG A 276 22.75 2.60 8.77
CA ARG A 276 23.83 2.04 9.57
C ARG A 276 23.58 2.32 11.05
N GLY A 277 23.12 1.31 11.77
CA GLY A 277 22.99 1.33 13.22
C GLY A 277 24.32 1.61 13.91
N GLY A 278 24.51 2.85 14.35
CA GLY A 278 25.56 3.15 15.32
C GLY A 278 25.24 2.41 16.62
N ARG A 279 26.16 1.53 17.08
CA ARG A 279 26.12 0.99 18.43
C ARG A 279 26.29 2.10 19.45
N VAL A 280 25.21 2.80 19.79
CA VAL A 280 25.22 3.66 20.97
C VAL A 280 24.51 2.92 22.09
N MET A 281 25.30 2.59 23.09
CA MET A 281 24.87 1.91 24.31
C MET A 281 23.94 2.81 25.13
N SER A 282 22.68 2.43 25.23
CA SER A 282 21.72 3.00 26.16
C SER A 282 20.96 1.89 26.86
N LEU A 283 21.22 1.74 28.14
CA LEU A 283 20.66 0.71 29.04
C LEU A 283 19.16 0.89 29.34
N LEU A 284 18.50 1.91 28.76
CA LEU A 284 17.12 2.29 29.07
C LEU A 284 16.16 2.28 27.86
N ASN A 285 16.58 1.78 26.70
CA ASN A 285 15.75 1.84 25.51
C ASN A 285 15.49 0.44 24.95
N SER A 286 14.56 -0.29 25.57
CA SER A 286 14.08 -1.61 25.12
C SER A 286 13.45 -1.62 23.71
N TYR A 287 13.33 -0.46 23.08
CA TYR A 287 12.87 -0.27 21.70
C TYR A 287 13.97 -0.37 20.64
N ARG A 288 15.15 -0.86 21.00
CA ARG A 288 16.30 -0.96 20.11
C ARG A 288 16.11 -1.88 18.89
N GLY A 289 15.14 -2.79 18.91
CA GLY A 289 14.84 -3.64 17.77
C GLY A 289 14.24 -2.93 16.55
N LEU A 290 13.76 -1.68 16.73
CA LEU A 290 13.27 -0.84 15.63
C LEU A 290 14.26 0.29 15.29
N GLY A 291 15.29 0.46 16.10
CA GLY A 291 16.19 1.63 16.03
C GLY A 291 17.20 1.63 14.92
N ALA A 292 17.34 0.55 14.20
CA ALA A 292 18.30 0.52 13.11
C ALA A 292 17.72 0.90 11.77
N MET A 293 16.49 0.80 11.62
CA MET A 293 15.88 1.76 10.73
C MET A 293 15.91 3.07 11.52
N HIS A 294 16.92 3.91 11.40
CA HIS A 294 16.93 5.28 11.95
C HIS A 294 15.80 6.13 11.36
N LEU A 295 14.76 5.48 10.89
CA LEU A 295 13.55 6.05 10.37
C LEU A 295 12.62 6.36 11.53
N SER A 296 12.07 7.54 11.54
CA SER A 296 10.94 7.90 12.40
C SER A 296 9.76 6.93 12.15
N SER A 297 8.81 6.88 13.07
CA SER A 297 7.61 6.08 12.87
C SER A 297 6.87 6.45 11.58
N THR A 298 6.84 7.73 11.23
CA THR A 298 6.20 8.27 10.03
C THR A 298 6.97 7.86 8.77
N GLU A 299 8.30 7.96 8.76
CA GLU A 299 9.11 7.50 7.62
C GLU A 299 8.97 5.98 7.38
N ARG A 300 8.87 5.16 8.44
CA ARG A 300 8.61 3.72 8.28
C ARG A 300 7.24 3.43 7.68
N LEU A 301 6.22 4.22 8.05
CA LEU A 301 4.89 4.12 7.45
C LEU A 301 4.93 4.53 5.98
N ALA A 302 5.58 5.65 5.67
CA ALA A 302 5.76 6.12 4.29
C ALA A 302 6.50 5.06 3.44
N LEU A 303 7.56 4.47 3.98
CA LEU A 303 8.31 3.43 3.27
C LEU A 303 7.46 2.16 3.08
N GLU A 304 6.67 1.72 4.08
CA GLU A 304 5.76 0.59 3.91
C GLU A 304 4.74 0.86 2.79
N MET A 305 4.14 2.05 2.75
CA MET A 305 3.21 2.43 1.70
C MET A 305 3.87 2.48 0.32
N ALA A 306 5.05 3.11 0.23
CA ALA A 306 5.77 3.26 -1.03
C ALA A 306 6.23 1.91 -1.62
N VAL A 307 6.76 0.98 -0.79
CA VAL A 307 7.17 -0.34 -1.30
C VAL A 307 5.99 -1.23 -1.67
N HIS A 308 4.84 -1.07 -1.03
CA HIS A 308 3.62 -1.76 -1.44
C HIS A 308 3.10 -1.23 -2.78
N GLU A 309 3.10 0.08 -2.97
CA GLU A 309 2.75 0.73 -4.23
C GLU A 309 3.66 0.27 -5.36
N GLU A 310 4.96 0.21 -5.11
CA GLU A 310 5.94 -0.25 -6.10
C GLU A 310 5.74 -1.74 -6.44
N ASN A 311 5.42 -2.59 -5.47
CA ASN A 311 5.10 -3.99 -5.71
C ASN A 311 3.86 -4.15 -6.60
N GLU A 312 2.78 -3.40 -6.31
CA GLU A 312 1.57 -3.42 -7.12
C GLU A 312 1.85 -2.91 -8.54
N ARG A 313 2.58 -1.81 -8.67
CA ARG A 313 2.96 -1.23 -9.96
C ARG A 313 3.74 -2.25 -10.80
N ARG A 314 4.71 -2.94 -10.21
CA ARG A 314 5.51 -3.97 -10.91
C ARG A 314 4.66 -5.17 -11.31
N ALA A 315 3.78 -5.63 -10.43
CA ALA A 315 2.88 -6.74 -10.71
C ALA A 315 1.93 -6.47 -11.88
N MET A 316 1.53 -5.20 -12.06
CA MET A 316 0.59 -4.77 -13.09
C MET A 316 1.27 -4.17 -14.33
N GLN A 317 2.58 -4.01 -14.33
CA GLN A 317 3.32 -3.31 -15.38
C GLN A 317 3.04 -3.88 -16.78
N GLY A 318 2.92 -5.20 -16.91
CA GLY A 318 2.61 -5.85 -18.19
C GLY A 318 1.19 -5.50 -18.68
N GLU A 319 0.17 -5.60 -17.83
CA GLU A 319 -1.22 -5.31 -18.20
C GLU A 319 -1.45 -3.83 -18.50
N LEU A 320 -0.96 -2.94 -17.63
CA LEU A 320 -1.09 -1.49 -17.81
C LEU A 320 -0.31 -0.98 -19.02
N ALA A 321 0.85 -1.56 -19.34
CA ALA A 321 1.61 -1.21 -20.52
C ALA A 321 0.88 -1.58 -21.82
N VAL A 322 0.26 -2.77 -21.87
CA VAL A 322 -0.57 -3.19 -22.98
C VAL A 322 -1.77 -2.26 -23.15
N LEU A 323 -2.48 -1.96 -22.06
CA LEU A 323 -3.61 -1.04 -22.09
C LEU A 323 -3.20 0.37 -22.55
N ALA A 324 -2.04 0.86 -22.11
CA ALA A 324 -1.51 2.16 -22.54
C ALA A 324 -1.13 2.18 -24.05
N SER A 325 -0.63 1.07 -24.58
CA SER A 325 -0.33 0.96 -26.02
C SER A 325 -1.61 0.96 -26.85
N GLU A 326 -2.56 0.09 -26.51
CA GLU A 326 -3.85 0.00 -27.20
C GLU A 326 -4.66 1.30 -27.11
N TRP A 327 -4.57 2.02 -25.97
CA TRP A 327 -5.17 3.33 -25.82
C TRP A 327 -4.62 4.35 -26.82
N ARG A 328 -3.31 4.41 -27.03
CA ARG A 328 -2.71 5.36 -27.99
C ARG A 328 -3.24 5.16 -29.40
N ASP A 329 -3.38 3.89 -29.80
CA ASP A 329 -3.94 3.54 -31.12
C ASP A 329 -5.43 3.96 -31.19
N ALA A 330 -6.22 3.67 -30.15
CA ALA A 330 -7.62 4.05 -30.09
C ALA A 330 -7.83 5.56 -30.06
N GLU A 331 -6.96 6.29 -29.39
CA GLU A 331 -6.96 7.75 -29.32
C GLU A 331 -6.69 8.40 -30.68
N GLN A 332 -5.77 7.86 -31.46
CA GLN A 332 -5.52 8.34 -32.84
C GLN A 332 -6.77 8.18 -33.71
N ILE A 333 -7.46 7.05 -33.61
CA ILE A 333 -8.70 6.82 -34.37
C ILE A 333 -9.79 7.82 -33.91
N ALA A 334 -9.94 8.03 -32.58
CA ALA A 334 -10.91 8.95 -32.04
C ALA A 334 -10.64 10.40 -32.45
N ALA A 335 -9.37 10.80 -32.53
CA ALA A 335 -8.99 12.14 -33.00
C ALA A 335 -9.40 12.39 -34.46
N ILE A 336 -9.26 11.39 -35.33
CA ILE A 336 -9.73 11.49 -36.73
C ILE A 336 -11.25 11.68 -36.77
N CYS A 337 -12.00 10.91 -35.98
CA CYS A 337 -13.45 11.06 -35.91
C CYS A 337 -13.87 12.46 -35.41
N ASP A 338 -13.14 13.05 -34.47
CA ASP A 338 -13.43 14.39 -33.95
C ASP A 338 -13.12 15.48 -35.01
N ASP A 339 -12.06 15.33 -35.79
CA ASP A 339 -11.71 16.26 -36.88
C ASP A 339 -12.75 16.23 -38.01
N ASP A 340 -13.29 15.06 -38.34
CA ASP A 340 -14.34 14.89 -39.32
C ASP A 340 -15.69 15.54 -38.89
N LEU A 341 -15.90 15.65 -37.57
CA LEU A 341 -17.09 16.30 -36.99
C LEU A 341 -16.95 17.82 -36.85
N THR A 342 -15.75 18.37 -37.01
CA THR A 342 -15.50 19.81 -36.98
C THR A 342 -15.89 20.39 -38.35
N PRO A 343 -16.81 21.39 -38.43
CA PRO A 343 -17.13 22.02 -39.73
C PRO A 343 -15.83 22.62 -40.31
N PRO A 344 -15.61 22.50 -41.64
CA PRO A 344 -14.42 23.04 -42.26
C PRO A 344 -14.33 24.54 -41.92
N LYS A 345 -13.17 24.97 -41.43
CA LYS A 345 -12.87 26.38 -41.17
C LYS A 345 -13.16 27.10 -42.47
N LEU A 346 -14.23 27.88 -42.51
CA LEU A 346 -14.49 28.83 -43.60
C LEU A 346 -13.27 29.76 -43.63
N TYR A 347 -12.43 29.60 -44.62
CA TYR A 347 -11.38 30.55 -44.91
C TYR A 347 -12.04 31.89 -45.09
N GLU A 348 -11.85 32.79 -44.16
CA GLU A 348 -12.15 34.22 -44.34
C GLU A 348 -11.29 34.68 -45.52
N VAL A 349 -11.97 35.05 -46.62
CA VAL A 349 -11.39 35.67 -47.82
C VAL A 349 -11.18 37.15 -47.56
#